data_8cb4e90d546b50f6c336d84b409fa84e
#
_entry.id   8cb4e90d546b50f6c336d84b409fa84e
#
_cell.length_a   1.000
_cell.length_b   1.000
_cell.length_c   1.000
_cell.angle_alpha   90.00
_cell.angle_beta   90.00
_cell.angle_gamma   90.00
#
_symmetry.space_group_name_H-M   'P 1'
#
loop_
_entity.id
_entity.type
_entity.pdbx_description
1 polymer ?
#
loop_
_entity_poly.entity_id
_entity_poly.type
_entity_poly.pdbx_seq_one_letter_code
_entity_poly.pdbx_strand_id
1 'polypeptide(L)'
;MEASLETQVDEIAAGIFRLSTWVPDITDRGFTFNQFLLTGDEPMLFHTGQRQLFGSVSAAIGRVIPLEDLRWVSFGHLEADECGAVNLLLAAAPRAEVIHSALACMLSLTDLCDRPPVVAPENGVHYIGGHRLHFLATPHVPHNWEAGLWFDETTSTLLAGDLFTHTGRCPALTESDCVAPALEAEELFHATGLNTNLGPTLERLAQLEPTTLALMHGASYSGSGAAQLRGLSDGYGALAAAS
;
A
#
# COMPACT_ATOMS: atom_id res chain seq x y z
N MET A 1 23.34 -18.16 10.07
CA MET A 1 23.03 -17.28 8.92
C MET A 1 21.55 -17.42 8.67
N GLU A 2 20.76 -16.46 9.11
CA GLU A 2 19.37 -16.38 8.67
C GLU A 2 19.38 -16.25 7.14
N ALA A 3 18.63 -17.10 6.45
CA ALA A 3 18.46 -16.95 5.01
C ALA A 3 17.88 -15.56 4.76
N SER A 4 18.57 -14.72 4.00
CA SER A 4 18.01 -13.42 3.63
C SER A 4 16.71 -13.66 2.87
N LEU A 5 15.61 -13.08 3.35
CA LEU A 5 14.33 -13.16 2.67
C LEU A 5 14.47 -12.51 1.28
N GLU A 6 14.07 -13.23 0.24
CA GLU A 6 14.13 -12.73 -1.13
C GLU A 6 12.87 -11.91 -1.44
N THR A 7 13.05 -10.71 -2.02
CA THR A 7 11.96 -9.89 -2.52
C THR A 7 11.80 -10.12 -4.03
N GLN A 8 10.63 -10.58 -4.44
CA GLN A 8 10.26 -10.76 -5.85
C GLN A 8 9.87 -9.42 -6.46
N VAL A 9 10.02 -9.29 -7.78
CA VAL A 9 9.67 -8.08 -8.54
C VAL A 9 8.81 -8.47 -9.71
N ASP A 10 7.59 -7.96 -9.75
CA ASP A 10 6.62 -8.24 -10.80
C ASP A 10 5.93 -6.94 -11.24
N GLU A 11 5.81 -6.69 -12.53
CA GLU A 11 5.01 -5.58 -13.05
C GLU A 11 3.53 -5.98 -13.01
N ILE A 12 2.69 -5.19 -12.31
CA ILE A 12 1.25 -5.47 -12.13
C ILE A 12 0.35 -4.53 -12.95
N ALA A 13 0.88 -3.39 -13.36
CA ALA A 13 0.28 -2.43 -14.28
C ALA A 13 1.41 -1.66 -14.96
N ALA A 14 1.13 -0.96 -16.05
CA ALA A 14 2.15 -0.25 -16.81
C ALA A 14 2.96 0.71 -15.92
N GLY A 15 4.25 0.42 -15.74
CA GLY A 15 5.16 1.21 -14.90
C GLY A 15 4.97 1.05 -13.39
N ILE A 16 4.10 0.13 -12.93
CA ILE A 16 3.87 -0.16 -11.50
C ILE A 16 4.38 -1.56 -11.18
N PHE A 17 5.42 -1.64 -10.36
CA PHE A 17 6.07 -2.88 -9.95
C PHE A 17 5.73 -3.22 -8.49
N ARG A 18 5.22 -4.44 -8.28
CA ARG A 18 5.05 -5.03 -6.95
C ARG A 18 6.37 -5.65 -6.51
N LEU A 19 6.89 -5.21 -5.37
CA LEU A 19 8.04 -5.76 -4.68
C LEU A 19 7.52 -6.58 -3.50
N SER A 20 7.62 -7.90 -3.56
CA SER A 20 6.95 -8.79 -2.60
C SER A 20 7.94 -9.65 -1.84
N THR A 21 7.90 -9.54 -0.52
CA THR A 21 8.67 -10.41 0.39
C THR A 21 7.73 -11.33 1.14
N TRP A 22 7.89 -12.64 0.98
CA TRP A 22 7.12 -13.62 1.75
C TRP A 22 7.87 -14.02 3.01
N VAL A 23 7.19 -13.92 4.16
CA VAL A 23 7.70 -14.27 5.48
C VAL A 23 6.92 -15.47 6.02
N PRO A 24 7.59 -16.62 6.27
CA PRO A 24 6.90 -17.87 6.60
C PRO A 24 6.27 -17.91 8.00
N ASP A 25 6.83 -17.18 8.97
CA ASP A 25 6.59 -17.43 10.39
C ASP A 25 5.57 -16.46 11.04
N ILE A 26 4.86 -15.63 10.24
CA ILE A 26 3.88 -14.66 10.78
C ILE A 26 2.51 -15.32 10.99
N THR A 27 2.11 -16.23 10.11
CA THR A 27 0.92 -17.06 10.24
C THR A 27 1.23 -18.50 9.84
N ASP A 28 0.35 -19.43 10.11
CA ASP A 28 0.51 -20.84 9.69
C ASP A 28 0.68 -20.98 8.16
N ARG A 29 0.17 -20.02 7.37
CA ARG A 29 0.28 -19.98 5.92
C ARG A 29 1.39 -19.03 5.42
N GLY A 30 2.09 -18.33 6.32
CA GLY A 30 2.99 -17.24 6.00
C GLY A 30 2.26 -15.97 5.58
N PHE A 31 3.03 -14.90 5.36
CA PHE A 31 2.50 -13.57 5.08
C PHE A 31 3.37 -12.83 4.07
N THR A 32 2.78 -12.04 3.19
CA THR A 32 3.53 -11.24 2.22
C THR A 32 3.52 -9.77 2.62
N PHE A 33 4.67 -9.11 2.42
CA PHE A 33 4.81 -7.67 2.52
C PHE A 33 5.11 -7.11 1.14
N ASN A 34 4.22 -6.29 0.61
CA ASN A 34 4.34 -5.73 -0.72
C ASN A 34 4.62 -4.23 -0.64
N GLN A 35 5.58 -3.78 -1.44
CA GLN A 35 5.80 -2.39 -1.74
C GLN A 35 5.52 -2.20 -3.23
N PHE A 36 5.13 -0.98 -3.62
CA PHE A 36 4.82 -0.69 -5.02
C PHE A 36 5.70 0.45 -5.52
N LEU A 37 6.49 0.14 -6.55
CA LEU A 37 7.36 1.11 -7.20
C LEU A 37 6.71 1.60 -8.49
N LEU A 38 6.37 2.88 -8.54
CA LEU A 38 5.92 3.58 -9.73
C LEU A 38 7.15 4.20 -10.40
N THR A 39 7.37 3.86 -11.66
CA THR A 39 8.54 4.31 -12.43
C THR A 39 8.24 5.57 -13.23
N GLY A 40 9.29 6.25 -13.71
CA GLY A 40 9.21 7.45 -14.53
C GLY A 40 10.28 8.46 -14.13
N ASP A 41 10.13 9.73 -14.53
CA ASP A 41 11.14 10.78 -14.28
C ASP A 41 11.29 11.11 -12.78
N GLU A 42 10.23 10.93 -11.99
CA GLU A 42 10.21 11.12 -10.54
C GLU A 42 9.62 9.87 -9.85
N PRO A 43 10.39 8.76 -9.74
CA PRO A 43 9.85 7.50 -9.21
C PRO A 43 9.33 7.62 -7.79
N MET A 44 8.23 6.89 -7.51
CA MET A 44 7.62 6.82 -6.19
C MET A 44 7.62 5.39 -5.66
N LEU A 45 7.96 5.23 -4.38
CA LEU A 45 7.73 3.99 -3.64
C LEU A 45 6.54 4.18 -2.69
N PHE A 46 5.53 3.32 -2.82
CA PHE A 46 4.41 3.22 -1.89
C PHE A 46 4.62 2.01 -0.98
N HIS A 47 4.64 2.24 0.32
CA HIS A 47 5.14 1.40 1.42
C HIS A 47 6.67 1.23 1.41
N THR A 48 7.28 1.31 2.57
CA THR A 48 8.73 1.16 2.72
C THR A 48 9.13 -0.24 3.16
N GLY A 49 8.18 -0.98 3.72
CA GLY A 49 8.43 -2.23 4.42
C GLY A 49 9.03 -2.03 5.81
N GLN A 50 9.13 -3.12 6.54
CA GLN A 50 9.80 -3.18 7.83
C GLN A 50 11.30 -2.91 7.68
N ARG A 51 11.94 -2.36 8.72
CA ARG A 51 13.39 -2.09 8.75
C ARG A 51 14.25 -3.32 8.42
N GLN A 52 13.85 -4.49 8.90
CA GLN A 52 14.55 -5.75 8.65
C GLN A 52 14.51 -6.18 7.18
N LEU A 53 13.51 -5.74 6.41
CA LEU A 53 13.35 -6.05 4.99
C LEU A 53 14.08 -5.05 4.08
N PHE A 54 14.60 -3.93 4.62
CA PHE A 54 15.23 -2.87 3.82
C PHE A 54 16.28 -3.39 2.84
N GLY A 55 17.16 -4.30 3.26
CA GLY A 55 18.21 -4.85 2.39
C GLY A 55 17.65 -5.58 1.17
N SER A 56 16.59 -6.38 1.35
CA SER A 56 15.94 -7.13 0.29
C SER A 56 15.11 -6.22 -0.62
N VAL A 57 14.37 -5.27 -0.02
CA VAL A 57 13.53 -4.30 -0.75
C VAL A 57 14.39 -3.34 -1.56
N SER A 58 15.46 -2.79 -0.99
CA SER A 58 16.38 -1.89 -1.72
C SER A 58 17.09 -2.60 -2.88
N ALA A 59 17.49 -3.86 -2.69
CA ALA A 59 18.03 -4.68 -3.77
C ALA A 59 16.99 -4.96 -4.88
N ALA A 60 15.71 -5.12 -4.51
CA ALA A 60 14.61 -5.28 -5.46
C ALA A 60 14.34 -3.98 -6.25
N ILE A 61 14.33 -2.82 -5.60
CA ILE A 61 14.25 -1.51 -6.27
C ILE A 61 15.40 -1.38 -7.27
N GLY A 62 16.62 -1.73 -6.88
CA GLY A 62 17.81 -1.67 -7.72
C GLY A 62 17.77 -2.53 -8.99
N ARG A 63 16.84 -3.49 -9.09
CA ARG A 63 16.58 -4.25 -10.33
C ARG A 63 15.71 -3.50 -11.33
N VAL A 64 15.02 -2.45 -10.91
CA VAL A 64 14.09 -1.66 -11.74
C VAL A 64 14.64 -0.27 -12.03
N ILE A 65 15.10 0.45 -11.00
CA ILE A 65 15.69 1.78 -11.07
C ILE A 65 16.90 1.86 -10.13
N PRO A 66 17.90 2.75 -10.38
CA PRO A 66 18.88 3.09 -9.37
C PRO A 66 18.18 3.62 -8.11
N LEU A 67 18.52 3.10 -6.92
CA LEU A 67 17.86 3.50 -5.67
C LEU A 67 17.97 4.99 -5.37
N GLU A 68 19.11 5.58 -5.73
CA GLU A 68 19.38 7.02 -5.60
C GLU A 68 18.46 7.91 -6.47
N ASP A 69 17.80 7.34 -7.48
CA ASP A 69 16.86 8.05 -8.33
C ASP A 69 15.45 8.13 -7.74
N LEU A 70 15.16 7.39 -6.66
CA LEU A 70 13.88 7.47 -5.96
C LEU A 70 13.62 8.93 -5.53
N ARG A 71 12.43 9.44 -5.87
CA ARG A 71 12.05 10.83 -5.63
C ARG A 71 10.98 10.98 -4.57
N TRP A 72 10.03 10.04 -4.53
CA TRP A 72 8.90 10.09 -3.61
C TRP A 72 8.78 8.81 -2.81
N VAL A 73 8.44 8.94 -1.53
CA VAL A 73 8.09 7.84 -0.63
C VAL A 73 6.75 8.16 0.00
N SER A 74 5.83 7.23 -0.05
CA SER A 74 4.54 7.33 0.64
C SER A 74 4.12 5.98 1.20
N PHE A 75 3.05 5.96 1.98
CA PHE A 75 2.49 4.75 2.60
C PHE A 75 1.03 5.01 2.94
N GLY A 76 0.28 3.99 3.38
CA GLY A 76 -1.13 4.10 3.72
C GLY A 76 -1.35 4.75 5.09
N HIS A 77 -0.62 4.31 6.10
CA HIS A 77 -0.71 4.82 7.48
C HIS A 77 0.59 4.54 8.26
N LEU A 78 0.64 5.04 9.51
CA LEU A 78 1.83 4.91 10.36
C LEU A 78 1.86 3.54 11.05
N GLU A 79 2.46 2.58 10.37
CA GLU A 79 2.74 1.24 10.88
C GLU A 79 4.13 0.76 10.46
N ALA A 80 4.70 -0.20 11.22
CA ALA A 80 6.10 -0.60 11.03
C ALA A 80 6.37 -1.26 9.66
N ASP A 81 5.43 -1.97 9.10
CA ASP A 81 5.55 -2.62 7.80
C ASP A 81 5.24 -1.67 6.63
N GLU A 82 4.52 -0.59 6.88
CA GLU A 82 4.27 0.45 5.90
C GLU A 82 5.38 1.51 5.83
N CYS A 83 5.83 2.03 6.98
CA CYS A 83 6.77 3.16 7.04
C CYS A 83 8.08 2.88 7.83
N GLY A 84 8.28 1.66 8.33
CA GLY A 84 9.40 1.36 9.22
C GLY A 84 10.79 1.58 8.64
N ALA A 85 10.97 1.41 7.34
CA ALA A 85 12.24 1.63 6.66
C ALA A 85 12.41 3.04 6.06
N VAL A 86 11.49 3.98 6.32
CA VAL A 86 11.46 5.30 5.69
C VAL A 86 12.80 6.04 5.77
N ASN A 87 13.43 6.12 6.95
CA ASN A 87 14.70 6.83 7.12
C ASN A 87 15.89 6.11 6.48
N LEU A 88 15.84 4.78 6.36
CA LEU A 88 16.84 4.02 5.62
C LEU A 88 16.76 4.31 4.11
N LEU A 89 15.55 4.45 3.56
CA LEU A 89 15.32 4.88 2.18
C LEU A 89 15.77 6.33 1.98
N LEU A 90 15.41 7.24 2.87
CA LEU A 90 15.84 8.63 2.80
C LEU A 90 17.36 8.75 2.84
N ALA A 91 18.06 7.94 3.63
CA ALA A 91 19.53 7.93 3.65
C ALA A 91 20.14 7.41 2.35
N ALA A 92 19.53 6.37 1.73
CA ALA A 92 20.02 5.75 0.50
C ALA A 92 19.64 6.54 -0.77
N ALA A 93 18.54 7.29 -0.74
CA ALA A 93 18.04 8.12 -1.83
C ALA A 93 18.06 9.61 -1.44
N PRO A 94 19.16 10.35 -1.70
CA PRO A 94 19.36 11.72 -1.20
C PRO A 94 18.32 12.72 -1.70
N ARG A 95 17.65 12.45 -2.82
CA ARG A 95 16.60 13.32 -3.41
C ARG A 95 15.19 12.92 -2.99
N ALA A 96 15.02 11.79 -2.30
CA ALA A 96 13.69 11.31 -1.92
C ALA A 96 13.07 12.19 -0.84
N GLU A 97 11.78 12.46 -0.95
CA GLU A 97 10.93 13.14 0.03
C GLU A 97 9.74 12.28 0.37
N VAL A 98 9.30 12.36 1.63
CA VAL A 98 8.07 11.69 2.06
C VAL A 98 6.89 12.57 1.72
N ILE A 99 5.84 12.00 1.13
CA ILE A 99 4.60 12.71 0.79
C ILE A 99 3.39 12.00 1.40
N HIS A 100 2.56 12.73 2.17
CA HIS A 100 1.40 12.16 2.85
C HIS A 100 0.35 13.25 3.16
N SER A 101 -0.75 12.89 3.85
CA SER A 101 -1.79 13.81 4.29
C SER A 101 -1.22 14.95 5.17
N ALA A 102 -1.91 16.10 5.18
CA ALA A 102 -1.55 17.21 6.07
C ALA A 102 -1.53 16.79 7.54
N LEU A 103 -2.47 15.92 7.95
CA LEU A 103 -2.57 15.42 9.31
C LEU A 103 -1.35 14.58 9.70
N ALA A 104 -0.95 13.63 8.86
CA ALA A 104 0.24 12.82 9.08
C ALA A 104 1.52 13.68 9.15
N CYS A 105 1.68 14.62 8.20
CA CYS A 105 2.83 15.54 8.18
C CYS A 105 2.92 16.36 9.46
N MET A 106 1.80 16.94 9.91
CA MET A 106 1.76 17.85 11.07
C MET A 106 2.01 17.13 12.40
N LEU A 107 1.44 15.94 12.58
CA LEU A 107 1.42 15.30 13.91
C LEU A 107 2.51 14.23 14.09
N SER A 108 3.04 13.67 13.01
CA SER A 108 3.93 12.52 13.11
C SER A 108 5.16 12.62 12.22
N LEU A 109 5.01 12.87 10.92
CA LEU A 109 6.11 12.73 9.98
C LEU A 109 7.18 13.80 10.12
N THR A 110 6.83 14.99 10.61
CA THR A 110 7.80 16.06 10.91
C THR A 110 8.79 15.65 12.01
N ASP A 111 8.38 14.78 12.93
CA ASP A 111 9.26 14.21 13.99
C ASP A 111 9.91 12.89 13.55
N LEU A 112 9.14 12.03 12.86
CA LEU A 112 9.57 10.69 12.49
C LEU A 112 10.62 10.67 11.36
N CYS A 113 10.50 11.57 10.38
CA CYS A 113 11.33 11.55 9.18
C CYS A 113 12.57 12.43 9.34
N ASP A 114 13.73 11.91 8.89
CA ASP A 114 15.01 12.64 8.89
C ASP A 114 15.03 13.85 7.93
N ARG A 115 14.00 14.00 7.09
CA ARG A 115 13.76 15.16 6.23
C ARG A 115 12.30 15.63 6.34
N PRO A 116 12.04 16.95 6.20
CA PRO A 116 10.68 17.47 6.25
C PRO A 116 9.78 16.79 5.22
N PRO A 117 8.59 16.32 5.61
CA PRO A 117 7.64 15.72 4.69
C PRO A 117 6.93 16.78 3.84
N VAL A 118 6.40 16.36 2.70
CA VAL A 118 5.59 17.16 1.78
C VAL A 118 4.12 16.80 1.96
N VAL A 119 3.25 17.80 2.03
CA VAL A 119 1.80 17.58 2.10
C VAL A 119 1.26 17.22 0.73
N ALA A 120 0.59 16.07 0.63
CA ALA A 120 -0.08 15.66 -0.59
C ALA A 120 -1.27 16.60 -0.91
N PRO A 121 -1.50 16.95 -2.18
CA PRO A 121 -2.62 17.79 -2.56
C PRO A 121 -3.96 17.05 -2.36
N GLU A 122 -4.82 17.55 -1.47
CA GLU A 122 -6.07 16.87 -1.09
C GLU A 122 -7.12 16.76 -2.22
N ASN A 123 -7.09 17.64 -3.21
CA ASN A 123 -8.04 17.65 -4.32
C ASN A 123 -7.34 17.91 -5.66
N GLY A 124 -6.06 17.57 -5.73
CA GLY A 124 -5.23 17.81 -6.89
C GLY A 124 -4.68 16.50 -7.48
N VAL A 125 -4.12 16.64 -8.66
CA VAL A 125 -3.34 15.58 -9.30
C VAL A 125 -1.87 15.81 -8.96
N HIS A 126 -1.22 14.78 -8.46
CA HIS A 126 0.23 14.74 -8.32
C HIS A 126 0.81 13.99 -9.52
N TYR A 127 1.62 14.67 -10.32
CA TYR A 127 2.25 14.06 -11.49
C TYR A 127 3.57 13.43 -11.07
N ILE A 128 3.66 12.13 -11.17
CA ILE A 128 4.86 11.36 -10.85
C ILE A 128 5.21 10.51 -12.07
N GLY A 129 6.31 10.84 -12.74
CA GLY A 129 6.90 10.01 -13.76
C GLY A 129 5.99 9.57 -14.91
N GLY A 130 4.96 10.33 -15.23
CA GLY A 130 3.95 9.98 -16.23
C GLY A 130 2.65 9.44 -15.63
N HIS A 131 2.62 9.14 -14.33
CA HIS A 131 1.41 8.78 -13.59
C HIS A 131 0.65 10.02 -13.11
N ARG A 132 -0.67 9.94 -13.10
CA ARG A 132 -1.60 10.96 -12.57
C ARG A 132 -2.19 10.45 -11.26
N LEU A 133 -1.56 10.80 -10.15
CA LEU A 133 -1.90 10.28 -8.84
C LEU A 133 -2.83 11.22 -8.07
N HIS A 134 -3.88 10.64 -7.50
CA HIS A 134 -4.78 11.30 -6.56
C HIS A 134 -4.55 10.73 -5.16
N PHE A 135 -4.21 11.60 -4.20
CA PHE A 135 -4.18 11.21 -2.79
C PHE A 135 -5.61 11.18 -2.24
N LEU A 136 -5.96 10.08 -1.62
CA LEU A 136 -7.30 9.80 -1.09
C LEU A 136 -7.20 9.63 0.42
N ALA A 137 -7.55 10.66 1.19
CA ALA A 137 -7.65 10.51 2.63
C ALA A 137 -8.75 9.48 2.98
N THR A 138 -8.39 8.49 3.79
CA THR A 138 -9.28 7.42 4.23
C THR A 138 -9.26 7.27 5.75
N PRO A 139 -9.58 8.33 6.54
CA PRO A 139 -9.41 8.32 7.98
C PRO A 139 -10.13 7.14 8.60
N HIS A 140 -9.38 6.36 9.42
CA HIS A 140 -9.82 5.14 10.10
C HIS A 140 -10.19 3.98 9.15
N VAL A 141 -9.73 3.97 7.89
CA VAL A 141 -9.99 2.88 6.95
C VAL A 141 -8.68 2.44 6.27
N PRO A 142 -8.24 1.20 6.51
CA PRO A 142 -8.85 0.20 7.43
C PRO A 142 -8.75 0.60 8.89
N HIS A 143 -7.71 1.30 9.31
CA HIS A 143 -7.49 1.86 10.65
C HIS A 143 -6.60 3.12 10.56
N ASN A 144 -6.28 3.72 11.70
CA ASN A 144 -5.52 4.97 11.87
C ASN A 144 -6.19 6.24 11.29
N TRP A 145 -6.09 7.32 12.03
CA TRP A 145 -6.78 8.59 11.74
C TRP A 145 -6.21 9.35 10.56
N GLU A 146 -4.91 9.15 10.26
CA GLU A 146 -4.19 9.80 9.16
C GLU A 146 -4.15 8.97 7.87
N ALA A 147 -4.79 7.79 7.87
CA ALA A 147 -4.75 6.85 6.75
C ALA A 147 -5.14 7.50 5.41
N GLY A 148 -4.43 7.07 4.36
CA GLY A 148 -4.67 7.53 3.01
C GLY A 148 -4.12 6.57 1.97
N LEU A 149 -4.70 6.63 0.79
CA LEU A 149 -4.38 5.77 -0.35
C LEU A 149 -4.04 6.63 -1.56
N TRP A 150 -3.49 6.01 -2.61
CA TRP A 150 -3.27 6.66 -3.89
C TRP A 150 -4.04 5.96 -5.00
N PHE A 151 -4.62 6.73 -5.88
CA PHE A 151 -5.23 6.24 -7.11
C PHE A 151 -4.47 6.79 -8.31
N ASP A 152 -3.94 5.90 -9.14
CA ASP A 152 -3.35 6.25 -10.42
C ASP A 152 -4.42 6.23 -11.51
N GLU A 153 -4.83 7.43 -11.94
CA GLU A 153 -5.79 7.62 -13.03
C GLU A 153 -5.26 7.10 -14.37
N THR A 154 -3.93 7.10 -14.56
CA THR A 154 -3.30 6.69 -15.82
C THR A 154 -3.48 5.20 -16.10
N THR A 155 -3.37 4.36 -15.07
CA THR A 155 -3.49 2.90 -15.18
C THR A 155 -4.76 2.37 -14.53
N SER A 156 -5.60 3.23 -13.96
CA SER A 156 -6.77 2.86 -13.13
C SER A 156 -6.38 1.91 -11.99
N THR A 157 -5.25 2.18 -11.33
CA THR A 157 -4.72 1.38 -10.23
C THR A 157 -4.97 2.06 -8.89
N LEU A 158 -5.62 1.38 -7.96
CA LEU A 158 -5.71 1.78 -6.56
C LEU A 158 -4.57 1.12 -5.77
N LEU A 159 -3.66 1.94 -5.19
CA LEU A 159 -2.71 1.50 -4.18
C LEU A 159 -3.49 1.39 -2.87
N ALA A 160 -3.94 0.18 -2.56
CA ALA A 160 -5.06 -0.05 -1.64
C ALA A 160 -4.62 -0.28 -0.18
N GLY A 161 -3.31 -0.18 0.11
CA GLY A 161 -2.78 -0.41 1.46
C GLY A 161 -3.24 -1.76 2.02
N ASP A 162 -3.65 -1.77 3.26
CA ASP A 162 -4.10 -2.96 3.98
C ASP A 162 -5.51 -3.46 3.61
N LEU A 163 -6.24 -2.73 2.78
CA LEU A 163 -7.52 -3.25 2.30
C LEU A 163 -7.31 -4.58 1.57
N PHE A 164 -8.20 -5.54 1.79
CA PHE A 164 -8.11 -6.91 1.26
C PHE A 164 -6.89 -7.72 1.75
N THR A 165 -6.30 -7.38 2.88
CA THR A 165 -5.25 -8.20 3.51
C THR A 165 -5.63 -9.67 3.52
N HIS A 166 -4.75 -10.54 3.01
CA HIS A 166 -4.89 -11.99 3.09
C HIS A 166 -3.56 -12.71 3.23
N THR A 167 -3.62 -13.91 3.79
CA THR A 167 -2.45 -14.72 4.17
C THR A 167 -2.02 -15.70 3.08
N GLY A 168 -0.81 -16.25 3.20
CA GLY A 168 -0.31 -17.32 2.36
C GLY A 168 0.56 -16.84 1.20
N ARG A 169 1.09 -17.80 0.44
CA ARG A 169 1.79 -17.52 -0.82
C ARG A 169 0.79 -17.24 -1.91
N CYS A 170 1.01 -16.18 -2.67
CA CYS A 170 0.12 -15.74 -3.72
C CYS A 170 0.89 -15.41 -5.00
N PRO A 171 0.23 -15.46 -6.17
CA PRO A 171 0.77 -14.88 -7.40
C PRO A 171 0.93 -13.37 -7.26
N ALA A 172 1.68 -12.75 -8.16
CA ALA A 172 1.81 -11.29 -8.18
C ALA A 172 0.47 -10.59 -8.45
N LEU A 173 -0.31 -11.17 -9.35
CA LEU A 173 -1.61 -10.66 -9.80
C LEU A 173 -2.61 -11.81 -9.90
N THR A 174 -3.87 -11.56 -9.54
CA THR A 174 -4.97 -12.53 -9.61
C THR A 174 -6.25 -11.87 -10.14
N GLU A 175 -7.10 -12.66 -10.79
CA GLU A 175 -8.48 -12.29 -11.16
C GLU A 175 -9.51 -12.96 -10.24
N SER A 176 -9.03 -13.78 -9.29
CA SER A 176 -9.88 -14.48 -8.32
C SER A 176 -10.42 -13.52 -7.26
N ASP A 177 -11.52 -13.89 -6.61
CA ASP A 177 -12.08 -13.15 -5.51
C ASP A 177 -11.07 -12.88 -4.38
N CYS A 178 -10.97 -11.62 -3.96
CA CYS A 178 -10.14 -11.17 -2.84
C CYS A 178 -10.97 -10.88 -1.58
N VAL A 179 -12.30 -10.87 -1.67
CA VAL A 179 -13.17 -10.54 -0.53
C VAL A 179 -13.16 -11.66 0.51
N ALA A 180 -13.45 -12.90 0.10
CA ALA A 180 -13.50 -14.02 1.03
C ALA A 180 -12.17 -14.23 1.78
N PRO A 181 -10.99 -14.24 1.12
CA PRO A 181 -9.71 -14.31 1.82
C PRO A 181 -9.45 -13.14 2.78
N ALA A 182 -9.93 -11.93 2.45
CA ALA A 182 -9.79 -10.76 3.33
C ALA A 182 -10.64 -10.90 4.59
N LEU A 183 -11.86 -11.41 4.48
CA LEU A 183 -12.73 -11.66 5.63
C LEU A 183 -12.17 -12.77 6.53
N GLU A 184 -11.56 -13.83 5.97
CA GLU A 184 -10.82 -14.83 6.75
C GLU A 184 -9.66 -14.21 7.53
N ALA A 185 -8.90 -13.30 6.91
CA ALA A 185 -7.79 -12.61 7.58
C ALA A 185 -8.30 -11.65 8.67
N GLU A 186 -9.43 -10.99 8.45
CA GLU A 186 -10.07 -10.14 9.46
C GLU A 186 -10.51 -10.92 10.71
N GLU A 187 -11.03 -12.16 10.55
CA GLU A 187 -11.31 -13.05 11.68
C GLU A 187 -10.05 -13.41 12.50
N LEU A 188 -8.87 -13.40 11.85
CA LEU A 188 -7.60 -13.71 12.52
C LEU A 188 -6.99 -12.46 13.20
N PHE A 189 -6.96 -11.34 12.49
CA PHE A 189 -6.19 -10.16 12.90
C PHE A 189 -7.03 -9.11 13.63
N HIS A 190 -8.33 -9.03 13.36
CA HIS A 190 -9.21 -7.97 13.86
C HIS A 190 -8.62 -6.55 13.62
N ALA A 191 -8.02 -6.36 12.45
CA ALA A 191 -7.25 -5.17 12.15
C ALA A 191 -8.11 -3.99 11.68
N THR A 192 -9.28 -4.27 11.10
CA THR A 192 -10.12 -3.22 10.51
C THR A 192 -10.96 -2.51 11.58
N GLY A 193 -10.91 -1.20 11.57
CA GLY A 193 -11.83 -0.39 12.37
C GLY A 193 -13.27 -0.47 11.82
N LEU A 194 -14.09 -1.40 12.32
CA LEU A 194 -15.49 -1.57 11.90
C LEU A 194 -16.35 -0.38 12.38
N ASN A 195 -16.12 0.78 11.78
CA ASN A 195 -16.78 2.04 12.16
C ASN A 195 -17.70 2.56 11.03
N THR A 196 -18.43 3.63 11.32
CA THR A 196 -19.41 4.22 10.38
C THR A 196 -18.81 4.83 9.11
N ASN A 197 -17.49 5.09 9.08
CA ASN A 197 -16.81 5.65 7.90
C ASN A 197 -16.45 4.57 6.87
N LEU A 198 -16.40 3.30 7.27
CA LEU A 198 -15.89 2.20 6.45
C LEU A 198 -16.69 2.03 5.15
N GLY A 199 -18.00 1.81 5.24
CA GLY A 199 -18.86 1.64 4.05
C GLY A 199 -18.82 2.84 3.09
N PRO A 200 -19.05 4.09 3.56
CA PRO A 200 -18.95 5.29 2.71
C PRO A 200 -17.56 5.46 2.07
N THR A 201 -16.48 5.12 2.76
CA THR A 201 -15.12 5.19 2.20
C THR A 201 -14.93 4.16 1.10
N LEU A 202 -15.30 2.90 1.32
CA LEU A 202 -15.20 1.84 0.31
C LEU A 202 -16.05 2.14 -0.93
N GLU A 203 -17.26 2.69 -0.76
CA GLU A 203 -18.08 3.10 -1.90
C GLU A 203 -17.45 4.27 -2.68
N ARG A 204 -16.86 5.27 -2.00
CA ARG A 204 -16.11 6.35 -2.65
C ARG A 204 -14.93 5.82 -3.46
N LEU A 205 -14.20 4.82 -2.93
CA LEU A 205 -13.12 4.17 -3.66
C LEU A 205 -13.65 3.35 -4.84
N ALA A 206 -14.78 2.68 -4.70
CA ALA A 206 -15.42 1.92 -5.78
C ALA A 206 -15.88 2.81 -6.94
N GLN A 207 -16.30 4.06 -6.67
CA GLN A 207 -16.69 5.04 -7.70
C GLN A 207 -15.53 5.49 -8.59
N LEU A 208 -14.28 5.24 -8.21
CA LEU A 208 -13.11 5.45 -9.08
C LEU A 208 -12.95 4.36 -10.15
N GLU A 209 -13.73 3.28 -10.06
CA GLU A 209 -13.71 2.14 -10.99
C GLU A 209 -12.30 1.57 -11.24
N PRO A 210 -11.50 1.28 -10.17
CA PRO A 210 -10.17 0.74 -10.37
C PRO A 210 -10.22 -0.62 -11.07
N THR A 211 -9.32 -0.82 -12.03
CA THR A 211 -9.13 -2.11 -12.72
C THR A 211 -8.01 -2.93 -12.10
N THR A 212 -7.15 -2.31 -11.31
CA THR A 212 -6.10 -2.98 -10.53
C THR A 212 -6.16 -2.51 -9.08
N LEU A 213 -6.13 -3.47 -8.13
CA LEU A 213 -5.95 -3.20 -6.70
C LEU A 213 -4.56 -3.69 -6.29
N ALA A 214 -3.70 -2.78 -5.89
CA ALA A 214 -2.36 -3.07 -5.41
C ALA A 214 -2.40 -3.24 -3.89
N LEU A 215 -2.40 -4.50 -3.42
CA LEU A 215 -2.64 -4.86 -2.02
C LEU A 215 -1.33 -5.00 -1.26
N MET A 216 -1.24 -4.44 -0.07
CA MET A 216 -0.05 -4.55 0.77
C MET A 216 0.24 -6.00 1.19
N HIS A 217 -0.79 -6.79 1.44
CA HIS A 217 -0.68 -8.19 1.86
C HIS A 217 -1.50 -9.09 0.95
N GLY A 218 -0.82 -10.08 0.34
CA GLY A 218 -1.45 -11.02 -0.59
C GLY A 218 -1.20 -10.71 -2.06
N ALA A 219 -2.02 -11.26 -2.96
CA ALA A 219 -1.96 -11.02 -4.40
C ALA A 219 -2.59 -9.66 -4.74
N SER A 220 -1.99 -8.89 -5.65
CA SER A 220 -2.69 -7.77 -6.28
C SER A 220 -3.83 -8.31 -7.17
N TYR A 221 -4.92 -7.54 -7.31
CA TYR A 221 -6.09 -7.95 -8.07
C TYR A 221 -6.17 -7.22 -9.42
N SER A 222 -6.61 -7.94 -10.46
CA SER A 222 -6.94 -7.39 -11.77
C SER A 222 -8.36 -7.76 -12.17
N GLY A 223 -9.17 -6.77 -12.52
CA GLY A 223 -10.57 -6.93 -12.88
C GLY A 223 -11.44 -5.79 -12.38
N SER A 224 -12.71 -6.06 -12.03
CA SER A 224 -13.59 -5.04 -11.45
C SER A 224 -13.26 -4.78 -9.98
N GLY A 225 -12.30 -3.89 -9.71
CA GLY A 225 -11.97 -3.47 -8.34
C GLY A 225 -13.15 -2.84 -7.62
N ALA A 226 -14.03 -2.15 -8.35
CA ALA A 226 -15.26 -1.60 -7.79
C ALA A 226 -16.20 -2.69 -7.21
N ALA A 227 -16.31 -3.84 -7.90
CA ALA A 227 -17.10 -4.96 -7.39
C ALA A 227 -16.48 -5.57 -6.12
N GLN A 228 -15.13 -5.72 -6.10
CA GLN A 228 -14.42 -6.21 -4.92
C GLN A 228 -14.58 -5.25 -3.73
N LEU A 229 -14.44 -3.93 -3.93
CA LEU A 229 -14.61 -2.92 -2.86
C LEU A 229 -16.04 -2.93 -2.26
N ARG A 230 -17.07 -3.06 -3.09
CA ARG A 230 -18.46 -3.21 -2.62
C ARG A 230 -18.67 -4.52 -1.88
N GLY A 231 -18.14 -5.64 -2.41
CA GLY A 231 -18.18 -6.93 -1.73
C GLY A 231 -17.50 -6.90 -0.35
N LEU A 232 -16.34 -6.23 -0.26
CA LEU A 232 -15.64 -6.04 1.02
C LEU A 232 -16.47 -5.20 2.00
N SER A 233 -17.13 -4.13 1.53
CA SER A 233 -18.03 -3.30 2.32
C SER A 233 -19.20 -4.10 2.89
N ASP A 234 -19.82 -4.94 2.06
CA ASP A 234 -20.94 -5.81 2.49
C ASP A 234 -20.47 -6.84 3.53
N GLY A 235 -19.29 -7.45 3.32
CA GLY A 235 -18.70 -8.41 4.25
C GLY A 235 -18.39 -7.79 5.61
N TYR A 236 -17.72 -6.64 5.64
CA TYR A 236 -17.44 -5.91 6.90
C TYR A 236 -18.73 -5.43 7.58
N GLY A 237 -19.75 -5.02 6.80
CA GLY A 237 -21.06 -4.68 7.33
C GLY A 237 -21.73 -5.86 8.05
N ALA A 238 -21.59 -7.07 7.49
CA ALA A 238 -22.10 -8.29 8.12
C ALA A 238 -21.34 -8.64 9.42
N LEU A 239 -20.01 -8.50 9.43
CA LEU A 239 -19.18 -8.71 10.64
C LEU A 239 -19.54 -7.71 11.73
N ALA A 240 -19.68 -6.43 11.41
CA ALA A 240 -20.08 -5.39 12.37
C ALA A 240 -21.48 -5.63 12.97
N ALA A 241 -22.40 -6.20 12.20
CA ALA A 241 -23.76 -6.53 12.69
C ALA A 241 -23.81 -7.78 13.58
N ALA A 242 -22.79 -8.63 13.51
CA ALA A 242 -22.66 -9.87 14.29
C ALA A 242 -21.88 -9.68 15.61
N SER A 243 -21.17 -8.56 15.76
CA SER A 243 -20.37 -8.18 16.96
C SER A 243 -21.22 -7.42 17.97
#